data_02faeedadde114fe7c301faa7b469c54
#
_entry.id   02faeedadde114fe7c301faa7b469c54
#
_cell.length_a   1.000
_cell.length_b   1.000
_cell.length_c   1.000
_cell.angle_alpha   90.00
_cell.angle_beta   90.00
_cell.angle_gamma   90.00
#
_symmetry.space_group_name_H-M   'P 1'
#
loop_
_entity.id
_entity.type
_entity.pdbx_description
1 polymer ?
#
loop_
_entity_poly.entity_id
_entity_poly.type
_entity_poly.pdbx_seq_one_letter_code
_entity_poly.pdbx_strand_id
1 'polypeptide(L)'
;MLAQAILIGLIAAFGKFDFQLGTLYAFRPIVLCPLVGLVLGDLQSGLAIGASLELLFMGSISIGAYVPPDETIGGVLACAFAIQLGQSTEAAIALAMPIATLCLAIKNILNAALPILVDRADVFSGQGNLKGVYAMHFLIGLTGIIMAFLLCSLSFYLGADAIQGMLDFIPPFVLAGFGVAANFLPAMGFAMLGRLVLTKQLVPFYFLGFLLCSYANVPVLGVALIAIIIGIDKFDLLGLGGAQPQLSAEGDEDDDF
;
A
#
# COMPACT_ATOMS: atom_id res chain seq x y z
N MET A 1 -20.88 -12.78 -14.34
CA MET A 1 -20.65 -13.05 -12.90
C MET A 1 -19.44 -13.99 -12.70
N LEU A 2 -19.46 -15.29 -13.06
CA LEU A 2 -18.31 -16.18 -12.81
C LEU A 2 -17.02 -15.72 -13.50
N ALA A 3 -17.07 -15.33 -14.79
CA ALA A 3 -15.90 -14.82 -15.50
C ALA A 3 -15.33 -13.57 -14.87
N GLN A 4 -16.17 -12.64 -14.43
CA GLN A 4 -15.75 -11.42 -13.72
C GLN A 4 -15.09 -11.76 -12.38
N ALA A 5 -15.67 -12.70 -11.62
CA ALA A 5 -15.09 -13.14 -10.35
C ALA A 5 -13.69 -13.74 -10.53
N ILE A 6 -13.49 -14.58 -11.57
CA ILE A 6 -12.18 -15.14 -11.89
C ILE A 6 -11.19 -14.03 -12.29
N LEU A 7 -11.61 -13.06 -13.12
CA LEU A 7 -10.75 -11.95 -13.54
C LEU A 7 -10.37 -11.05 -12.37
N ILE A 8 -11.29 -10.76 -11.45
CA ILE A 8 -11.02 -9.98 -10.24
C ILE A 8 -10.03 -10.73 -9.34
N GLY A 9 -10.19 -12.05 -9.19
CA GLY A 9 -9.23 -12.88 -8.48
C GLY A 9 -7.84 -12.86 -9.14
N LEU A 10 -7.77 -12.91 -10.48
CA LEU A 10 -6.51 -12.80 -11.22
C LEU A 10 -5.84 -11.43 -11.04
N ILE A 11 -6.61 -10.33 -10.97
CA ILE A 11 -6.08 -9.00 -10.68
C ILE A 11 -5.46 -8.96 -9.27
N ALA A 12 -6.13 -9.53 -8.27
CA ALA A 12 -5.59 -9.62 -6.92
C ALA A 12 -4.32 -10.51 -6.86
N ALA A 13 -4.33 -11.64 -7.56
CA ALA A 13 -3.18 -12.52 -7.70
C ALA A 13 -2.00 -11.81 -8.38
N PHE A 14 -2.25 -11.04 -9.44
CA PHE A 14 -1.24 -10.22 -10.10
C PHE A 14 -0.63 -9.20 -9.13
N GLY A 15 -1.44 -8.50 -8.33
CA GLY A 15 -0.93 -7.59 -7.31
C GLY A 15 -0.05 -8.31 -6.27
N LYS A 16 -0.41 -9.52 -5.85
CA LYS A 16 0.43 -10.31 -4.92
C LYS A 16 1.68 -10.89 -5.57
N PHE A 17 1.65 -11.14 -6.87
CA PHE A 17 2.81 -11.62 -7.62
C PHE A 17 3.92 -10.57 -7.76
N ASP A 18 3.59 -9.30 -7.57
CA ASP A 18 4.52 -8.16 -7.62
C ASP A 18 5.77 -8.35 -6.75
N PHE A 19 5.61 -8.97 -5.57
CA PHE A 19 6.73 -9.25 -4.66
C PHE A 19 7.77 -10.22 -5.27
N GLN A 20 7.35 -11.16 -6.09
CA GLN A 20 8.25 -12.06 -6.81
C GLN A 20 8.98 -11.38 -7.97
N LEU A 21 8.41 -10.28 -8.49
CA LEU A 21 9.00 -9.50 -9.58
C LEU A 21 9.96 -8.40 -9.11
N GLY A 22 10.18 -8.28 -7.79
CA GLY A 22 11.10 -7.29 -7.24
C GLY A 22 10.43 -5.99 -6.81
N THR A 23 9.13 -6.02 -6.52
CA THR A 23 8.35 -4.90 -5.99
C THR A 23 8.27 -3.71 -6.96
N LEU A 24 7.47 -3.87 -8.00
CA LEU A 24 7.19 -2.83 -9.00
C LEU A 24 6.09 -1.86 -8.56
N TYR A 25 5.54 -2.03 -7.34
CA TYR A 25 4.38 -1.30 -6.81
C TYR A 25 3.08 -1.54 -7.59
N ALA A 26 3.00 -2.61 -8.39
CA ALA A 26 1.79 -2.99 -9.09
C ALA A 26 0.66 -3.47 -8.17
N PHE A 27 0.96 -3.79 -6.91
CA PHE A 27 -0.02 -4.19 -5.89
C PHE A 27 -0.87 -3.03 -5.35
N ARG A 28 -0.54 -1.79 -5.72
CA ARG A 28 -1.21 -0.59 -5.21
C ARG A 28 -2.61 -0.40 -5.80
N PRO A 29 -3.58 0.14 -5.02
CA PRO A 29 -4.95 0.37 -5.47
C PRO A 29 -5.03 1.22 -6.75
N ILE A 30 -4.14 2.19 -6.93
CA ILE A 30 -4.11 3.04 -8.13
C ILE A 30 -3.84 2.26 -9.42
N VAL A 31 -3.23 1.08 -9.33
CA VAL A 31 -2.98 0.19 -10.47
C VAL A 31 -4.09 -0.85 -10.60
N LEU A 32 -4.50 -1.46 -9.49
CA LEU A 32 -5.41 -2.61 -9.50
C LEU A 32 -6.87 -2.20 -9.70
N CYS A 33 -7.33 -1.09 -9.10
CA CYS A 33 -8.72 -0.66 -9.22
C CYS A 33 -9.13 -0.24 -10.64
N PRO A 34 -8.30 0.44 -11.45
CA PRO A 34 -8.59 0.63 -12.86
C PRO A 34 -8.76 -0.68 -13.64
N LEU A 35 -7.96 -1.71 -13.33
CA LEU A 35 -8.11 -3.04 -13.95
C LEU A 35 -9.45 -3.68 -13.56
N VAL A 36 -9.86 -3.53 -12.29
CA VAL A 36 -11.18 -3.96 -11.81
C VAL A 36 -12.28 -3.21 -12.56
N GLY A 37 -12.15 -1.88 -12.71
CA GLY A 37 -13.08 -1.04 -13.48
C GLY A 37 -13.21 -1.49 -14.94
N LEU A 38 -12.10 -1.85 -15.59
CA LEU A 38 -12.12 -2.41 -16.95
C LEU A 38 -12.91 -3.73 -17.02
N VAL A 39 -12.71 -4.63 -16.06
CA VAL A 39 -13.41 -5.93 -16.01
C VAL A 39 -14.92 -5.77 -15.79
N LEU A 40 -15.31 -4.77 -14.99
CA LEU A 40 -16.71 -4.50 -14.66
C LEU A 40 -17.39 -3.54 -15.64
N GLY A 41 -16.63 -2.92 -16.55
CA GLY A 41 -17.16 -2.02 -17.58
C GLY A 41 -17.29 -0.55 -17.14
N ASP A 42 -16.71 -0.17 -16.00
CA ASP A 42 -16.69 1.20 -15.49
C ASP A 42 -15.28 1.61 -15.06
N LEU A 43 -14.47 1.94 -16.06
CA LEU A 43 -13.09 2.38 -15.85
C LEU A 43 -13.01 3.69 -15.06
N GLN A 44 -13.99 4.59 -15.28
CA GLN A 44 -13.99 5.92 -14.64
C GLN A 44 -14.14 5.79 -13.12
N SER A 45 -15.10 4.99 -12.67
CA SER A 45 -15.27 4.69 -11.25
C SER A 45 -14.05 3.94 -10.69
N GLY A 46 -13.49 2.98 -11.46
CA GLY A 46 -12.27 2.29 -11.07
C GLY A 46 -11.08 3.22 -10.82
N LEU A 47 -10.89 4.23 -11.68
CA LEU A 47 -9.84 5.25 -11.52
C LEU A 47 -10.09 6.13 -10.28
N ALA A 48 -11.32 6.64 -10.11
CA ALA A 48 -11.68 7.51 -9.00
C ALA A 48 -11.53 6.81 -7.64
N ILE A 49 -12.06 5.58 -7.55
CA ILE A 49 -11.95 4.74 -6.35
C ILE A 49 -10.49 4.37 -6.09
N GLY A 50 -9.76 3.97 -7.13
CA GLY A 50 -8.34 3.62 -7.02
C GLY A 50 -7.49 4.76 -6.47
N ALA A 51 -7.67 5.97 -6.97
CA ALA A 51 -6.97 7.17 -6.47
C ALA A 51 -7.31 7.45 -5.00
N SER A 52 -8.57 7.33 -4.61
CA SER A 52 -9.01 7.57 -3.22
C SER A 52 -8.49 6.49 -2.26
N LEU A 53 -8.52 5.22 -2.66
CA LEU A 53 -7.96 4.11 -1.88
C LEU A 53 -6.44 4.16 -1.81
N GLU A 54 -5.76 4.64 -2.84
CA GLU A 54 -4.32 4.89 -2.81
C GLU A 54 -3.95 5.87 -1.70
N LEU A 55 -4.68 6.98 -1.58
CA LEU A 55 -4.48 7.95 -0.50
C LEU A 55 -4.78 7.35 0.87
N LEU A 56 -5.82 6.52 0.98
CA LEU A 56 -6.17 5.82 2.23
C LEU A 56 -5.04 4.88 2.69
N PHE A 57 -4.48 4.11 1.77
CA PHE A 57 -3.44 3.13 2.07
C PHE A 57 -2.01 3.67 1.94
N MET A 58 -1.81 4.95 1.59
CA MET A 58 -0.49 5.55 1.43
C MET A 58 0.38 5.40 2.67
N GLY A 59 -0.24 5.48 3.86
CA GLY A 59 0.46 5.31 5.14
C GLY A 59 0.57 3.86 5.63
N SER A 60 0.03 2.90 4.90
CA SER A 60 0.06 1.47 5.28
C SER A 60 1.40 0.84 4.88
N ILE A 61 2.47 1.21 5.58
CA ILE A 61 3.82 0.72 5.34
C ILE A 61 4.22 -0.22 6.47
N SER A 62 4.78 -1.39 6.12
CA SER A 62 5.36 -2.32 7.09
C SER A 62 6.66 -1.75 7.65
N ILE A 63 6.69 -1.51 8.97
CA ILE A 63 7.89 -1.05 9.67
C ILE A 63 8.11 -1.96 10.88
N GLY A 64 9.23 -2.64 10.92
CA GLY A 64 9.53 -3.61 11.96
C GLY A 64 8.53 -4.76 11.99
N ALA A 65 7.98 -5.07 13.14
CA ALA A 65 7.00 -6.16 13.33
C ALA A 65 5.55 -5.75 12.98
N TYR A 66 5.31 -4.50 12.62
CA TYR A 66 3.98 -4.05 12.23
C TYR A 66 3.61 -4.53 10.83
N VAL A 67 2.50 -5.25 10.72
CA VAL A 67 1.92 -5.67 9.44
C VAL A 67 0.64 -4.86 9.22
N PRO A 68 0.60 -4.00 8.19
CA PRO A 68 -0.59 -3.20 7.89
C PRO A 68 -1.73 -4.06 7.34
N PRO A 69 -2.97 -3.51 7.32
CA PRO A 69 -4.11 -4.12 6.61
C PRO A 69 -3.76 -4.45 5.16
N ASP A 70 -4.36 -5.50 4.62
CA ASP A 70 -4.05 -5.97 3.25
C ASP A 70 -4.67 -5.06 2.20
N GLU A 71 -3.89 -4.08 1.74
CA GLU A 71 -4.30 -3.07 0.76
C GLU A 71 -4.64 -3.64 -0.61
N THR A 72 -3.96 -4.72 -1.01
CA THR A 72 -4.21 -5.37 -2.31
C THR A 72 -5.61 -5.97 -2.38
N ILE A 73 -5.92 -6.86 -1.42
CA ILE A 73 -7.21 -7.56 -1.39
C ILE A 73 -8.33 -6.59 -0.98
N GLY A 74 -8.07 -5.76 0.04
CA GLY A 74 -9.02 -4.74 0.50
C GLY A 74 -9.38 -3.75 -0.59
N GLY A 75 -8.37 -3.25 -1.34
CA GLY A 75 -8.58 -2.31 -2.45
C GLY A 75 -9.35 -2.94 -3.61
N VAL A 76 -8.95 -4.13 -4.05
CA VAL A 76 -9.62 -4.83 -5.16
C VAL A 76 -11.07 -5.14 -4.84
N LEU A 77 -11.37 -5.70 -3.65
CA LEU A 77 -12.74 -6.05 -3.27
C LEU A 77 -13.62 -4.82 -3.02
N ALA A 78 -13.11 -3.80 -2.32
CA ALA A 78 -13.86 -2.59 -2.08
C ALA A 78 -14.23 -1.89 -3.39
N CYS A 79 -13.28 -1.80 -4.34
CA CYS A 79 -13.52 -1.26 -5.66
C CYS A 79 -14.55 -2.11 -6.44
N ALA A 80 -14.37 -3.43 -6.44
CA ALA A 80 -15.24 -4.34 -7.17
C ALA A 80 -16.69 -4.29 -6.67
N PHE A 81 -16.90 -4.29 -5.35
CA PHE A 81 -18.24 -4.19 -4.77
C PHE A 81 -18.88 -2.82 -4.98
N ALA A 82 -18.10 -1.74 -4.84
CA ALA A 82 -18.64 -0.40 -5.07
C ALA A 82 -19.13 -0.24 -6.52
N ILE A 83 -18.36 -0.68 -7.50
CA ILE A 83 -18.76 -0.63 -8.92
C ILE A 83 -19.95 -1.55 -9.18
N GLN A 84 -19.92 -2.80 -8.69
CA GLN A 84 -21.00 -3.78 -8.93
C GLN A 84 -22.34 -3.32 -8.36
N LEU A 85 -22.31 -2.68 -7.18
CA LEU A 85 -23.51 -2.22 -6.48
C LEU A 85 -23.90 -0.78 -6.85
N GLY A 86 -23.17 -0.13 -7.78
CA GLY A 86 -23.41 1.26 -8.18
C GLY A 86 -23.24 2.25 -7.03
N GLN A 87 -22.36 1.96 -6.09
CA GLN A 87 -22.11 2.77 -4.89
C GLN A 87 -21.08 3.87 -5.16
N SER A 88 -21.07 4.87 -4.28
CA SER A 88 -20.14 5.99 -4.36
C SER A 88 -18.72 5.61 -3.95
N THR A 89 -17.76 6.49 -4.27
CA THR A 89 -16.36 6.35 -3.84
C THR A 89 -16.23 6.32 -2.30
N GLU A 90 -17.06 7.06 -1.58
CA GLU A 90 -17.11 7.09 -0.13
C GLU A 90 -17.51 5.73 0.46
N ALA A 91 -18.44 5.04 -0.19
CA ALA A 91 -18.82 3.68 0.20
C ALA A 91 -17.65 2.70 -0.02
N ALA A 92 -16.91 2.84 -1.13
CA ALA A 92 -15.70 2.04 -1.34
C ALA A 92 -14.65 2.26 -0.24
N ILE A 93 -14.40 3.50 0.18
CA ILE A 93 -13.49 3.85 1.28
C ILE A 93 -13.98 3.21 2.59
N ALA A 94 -15.28 3.29 2.88
CA ALA A 94 -15.88 2.70 4.08
C ALA A 94 -15.71 1.18 4.15
N LEU A 95 -15.79 0.49 3.00
CA LEU A 95 -15.63 -0.96 2.91
C LEU A 95 -14.16 -1.40 2.94
N ALA A 96 -13.24 -0.58 2.44
CA ALA A 96 -11.86 -0.98 2.22
C ALA A 96 -11.14 -1.41 3.50
N MET A 97 -11.24 -0.64 4.57
CA MET A 97 -10.55 -0.94 5.83
C MET A 97 -11.09 -2.19 6.56
N PRO A 98 -12.41 -2.39 6.73
CA PRO A 98 -12.94 -3.62 7.29
C PRO A 98 -12.52 -4.86 6.48
N ILE A 99 -12.61 -4.81 5.16
CA ILE A 99 -12.21 -5.92 4.29
C ILE A 99 -10.70 -6.18 4.41
N ALA A 100 -9.87 -5.14 4.35
CA ALA A 100 -8.41 -5.25 4.45
C ALA A 100 -7.96 -5.84 5.80
N THR A 101 -8.61 -5.45 6.90
CA THR A 101 -8.31 -5.99 8.25
C THR A 101 -8.75 -7.44 8.40
N LEU A 102 -9.90 -7.81 7.84
CA LEU A 102 -10.36 -9.21 7.82
C LEU A 102 -9.39 -10.09 7.03
N CYS A 103 -8.97 -9.61 5.86
CA CYS A 103 -7.98 -10.32 5.03
C CYS A 103 -6.63 -10.46 5.72
N LEU A 104 -6.19 -9.44 6.49
CA LEU A 104 -5.00 -9.53 7.32
C LEU A 104 -5.14 -10.64 8.39
N ALA A 105 -6.30 -10.76 9.04
CA ALA A 105 -6.53 -11.81 10.01
C ALA A 105 -6.40 -13.21 9.37
N ILE A 106 -7.01 -13.42 8.20
CA ILE A 106 -6.88 -14.66 7.44
C ILE A 106 -5.41 -14.94 7.05
N LYS A 107 -4.71 -13.92 6.56
CA LYS A 107 -3.29 -14.02 6.22
C LYS A 107 -2.44 -14.42 7.43
N ASN A 108 -2.71 -13.87 8.61
CA ASN A 108 -1.98 -14.21 9.83
C ASN A 108 -2.17 -15.67 10.22
N ILE A 109 -3.39 -16.21 10.07
CA ILE A 109 -3.65 -17.64 10.30
C ILE A 109 -2.84 -18.50 9.33
N LEU A 110 -2.82 -18.16 8.05
CA LEU A 110 -2.01 -18.87 7.05
C LEU A 110 -0.51 -18.76 7.33
N ASN A 111 -0.03 -17.59 7.69
CA ASN A 111 1.37 -17.38 8.03
C ASN A 111 1.80 -18.20 9.25
N ALA A 112 0.90 -18.43 10.22
CA ALA A 112 1.17 -19.31 11.35
C ALA A 112 1.33 -20.79 10.95
N ALA A 113 0.77 -21.20 9.82
CA ALA A 113 0.92 -22.56 9.28
C ALA A 113 2.17 -22.73 8.38
N LEU A 114 2.73 -21.65 7.84
CA LEU A 114 3.89 -21.71 6.93
C LEU A 114 5.14 -22.37 7.52
N PRO A 115 5.50 -22.22 8.82
CA PRO A 115 6.65 -22.88 9.41
C PRO A 115 6.66 -24.41 9.19
N ILE A 116 5.49 -25.05 9.14
CA ILE A 116 5.38 -26.49 8.87
C ILE A 116 5.95 -26.86 7.50
N LEU A 117 5.78 -25.97 6.49
CA LEU A 117 6.37 -26.18 5.15
C LEU A 117 7.85 -25.84 5.13
N VAL A 118 8.29 -24.87 5.94
CA VAL A 118 9.70 -24.52 6.09
C VAL A 118 10.47 -25.70 6.72
N ASP A 119 9.94 -26.30 7.77
CA ASP A 119 10.54 -27.50 8.39
C ASP A 119 10.71 -28.65 7.38
N ARG A 120 9.77 -28.81 6.45
CA ARG A 120 9.90 -29.78 5.37
C ARG A 120 11.02 -29.42 4.38
N ALA A 121 11.20 -28.14 4.08
CA ALA A 121 12.29 -27.68 3.23
C ALA A 121 13.65 -27.97 3.89
N ASP A 122 13.77 -27.80 5.20
CA ASP A 122 14.99 -28.11 5.96
C ASP A 122 15.32 -29.60 5.92
N VAL A 123 14.33 -30.48 6.07
CA VAL A 123 14.51 -31.92 5.91
C VAL A 123 15.02 -32.29 4.52
N PHE A 124 14.45 -31.70 3.44
CA PHE A 124 14.93 -31.93 2.08
C PHE A 124 16.33 -31.39 1.85
N SER A 125 16.67 -30.26 2.46
CA SER A 125 18.02 -29.68 2.42
C SER A 125 19.03 -30.61 3.08
N GLY A 126 18.72 -31.15 4.27
CA GLY A 126 19.58 -32.13 4.97
C GLY A 126 19.80 -33.43 4.20
N GLN A 127 18.85 -33.81 3.32
CA GLN A 127 18.94 -34.98 2.45
C GLN A 127 19.64 -34.71 1.11
N GLY A 128 20.05 -33.46 0.83
CA GLY A 128 20.61 -33.04 -0.45
C GLY A 128 19.58 -33.07 -1.61
N ASN A 129 18.28 -33.09 -1.28
CA ASN A 129 17.20 -33.17 -2.27
C ASN A 129 16.81 -31.76 -2.79
N LEU A 130 17.54 -31.26 -3.78
CA LEU A 130 17.31 -29.94 -4.39
C LEU A 130 15.88 -29.79 -4.95
N LYS A 131 15.31 -30.84 -5.55
CA LYS A 131 13.96 -30.80 -6.13
C LYS A 131 12.91 -30.57 -5.03
N GLY A 132 13.08 -31.20 -3.86
CA GLY A 132 12.23 -31.02 -2.70
C GLY A 132 12.30 -29.57 -2.15
N VAL A 133 13.50 -29.01 -2.06
CA VAL A 133 13.71 -27.63 -1.63
C VAL A 133 13.04 -26.64 -2.58
N TYR A 134 13.22 -26.78 -3.89
CA TYR A 134 12.56 -25.94 -4.89
C TYR A 134 11.02 -26.06 -4.82
N ALA A 135 10.50 -27.28 -4.68
CA ALA A 135 9.05 -27.49 -4.55
C ALA A 135 8.47 -26.75 -3.34
N MET A 136 9.13 -26.80 -2.18
CA MET A 136 8.70 -26.08 -0.98
C MET A 136 8.83 -24.56 -1.15
N HIS A 137 9.92 -24.09 -1.77
CA HIS A 137 10.09 -22.66 -2.06
C HIS A 137 8.94 -22.10 -2.91
N PHE A 138 8.62 -22.74 -4.02
CA PHE A 138 7.51 -22.31 -4.87
C PHE A 138 6.15 -22.46 -4.19
N LEU A 139 5.94 -23.54 -3.43
CA LEU A 139 4.70 -23.75 -2.71
C LEU A 139 4.44 -22.62 -1.69
N ILE A 140 5.45 -22.29 -0.88
CA ILE A 140 5.37 -21.20 0.11
C ILE A 140 5.17 -19.86 -0.60
N GLY A 141 5.95 -19.57 -1.66
CA GLY A 141 5.85 -18.32 -2.41
C GLY A 141 4.48 -18.12 -3.08
N LEU A 142 3.86 -19.20 -3.57
CA LEU A 142 2.55 -19.14 -4.23
C LEU A 142 1.38 -19.07 -3.23
N THR A 143 1.56 -19.42 -1.96
CA THR A 143 0.48 -19.46 -0.97
C THR A 143 -0.27 -18.13 -0.89
N GLY A 144 0.46 -17.01 -0.82
CA GLY A 144 -0.16 -15.66 -0.76
C GLY A 144 -0.91 -15.29 -2.03
N ILE A 145 -0.41 -15.71 -3.20
CA ILE A 145 -1.03 -15.45 -4.51
C ILE A 145 -2.33 -16.25 -4.65
N ILE A 146 -2.27 -17.55 -4.32
CA ILE A 146 -3.44 -18.44 -4.36
C ILE A 146 -4.51 -17.97 -3.37
N MET A 147 -4.10 -17.56 -2.17
CA MET A 147 -4.99 -17.00 -1.17
C MET A 147 -5.72 -15.75 -1.72
N ALA A 148 -4.99 -14.80 -2.29
CA ALA A 148 -5.57 -13.59 -2.84
C ALA A 148 -6.55 -13.89 -3.98
N PHE A 149 -6.16 -14.79 -4.88
CA PHE A 149 -7.03 -15.26 -5.95
C PHE A 149 -8.34 -15.85 -5.42
N LEU A 150 -8.24 -16.80 -4.50
CA LEU A 150 -9.41 -17.48 -3.96
C LEU A 150 -10.30 -16.54 -3.14
N LEU A 151 -9.71 -15.71 -2.27
CA LEU A 151 -10.48 -14.76 -1.48
C LEU A 151 -11.22 -13.76 -2.36
N CYS A 152 -10.55 -13.14 -3.35
CA CYS A 152 -11.21 -12.17 -4.20
C CYS A 152 -12.25 -12.83 -5.12
N SER A 153 -11.94 -13.97 -5.72
CA SER A 153 -12.90 -14.66 -6.60
C SER A 153 -14.15 -15.15 -5.84
N LEU A 154 -13.95 -15.79 -4.70
CA LEU A 154 -15.06 -16.32 -3.90
C LEU A 154 -15.88 -15.20 -3.25
N SER A 155 -15.21 -14.20 -2.68
CA SER A 155 -15.90 -13.06 -2.06
C SER A 155 -16.74 -12.30 -3.08
N PHE A 156 -16.20 -12.04 -4.27
CA PHE A 156 -16.94 -11.34 -5.32
C PHE A 156 -18.10 -12.18 -5.86
N TYR A 157 -17.92 -13.50 -6.00
CA TYR A 157 -18.96 -14.38 -6.53
C TYR A 157 -20.12 -14.61 -5.55
N LEU A 158 -19.83 -14.73 -4.24
CA LEU A 158 -20.79 -15.08 -3.19
C LEU A 158 -21.19 -13.88 -2.32
N GLY A 159 -20.43 -12.81 -2.34
CA GLY A 159 -20.46 -11.79 -1.30
C GLY A 159 -21.32 -10.56 -1.62
N ALA A 160 -21.89 -10.43 -2.82
CA ALA A 160 -22.62 -9.21 -3.21
C ALA A 160 -23.78 -8.89 -2.24
N ASP A 161 -24.59 -9.87 -1.90
CA ASP A 161 -25.72 -9.70 -0.98
C ASP A 161 -25.27 -9.39 0.45
N ALA A 162 -24.20 -10.04 0.91
CA ALA A 162 -23.63 -9.80 2.24
C ALA A 162 -23.02 -8.39 2.35
N ILE A 163 -22.34 -7.93 1.32
CA ILE A 163 -21.77 -6.58 1.27
C ILE A 163 -22.89 -5.53 1.17
N GLN A 164 -23.94 -5.76 0.39
CA GLN A 164 -25.09 -4.86 0.37
C GLN A 164 -25.72 -4.75 1.75
N GLY A 165 -25.96 -5.86 2.44
CA GLY A 165 -26.47 -5.85 3.82
C GLY A 165 -25.54 -5.14 4.81
N MET A 166 -24.22 -5.23 4.61
CA MET A 166 -23.24 -4.48 5.41
C MET A 166 -23.31 -2.98 5.13
N LEU A 167 -23.48 -2.56 3.87
CA LEU A 167 -23.64 -1.16 3.51
C LEU A 167 -24.95 -0.58 4.06
N ASP A 168 -26.05 -1.33 3.97
CA ASP A 168 -27.35 -0.92 4.48
C ASP A 168 -27.37 -0.73 6.01
N PHE A 169 -26.48 -1.44 6.72
CA PHE A 169 -26.28 -1.28 8.16
C PHE A 169 -25.50 -0.02 8.53
N ILE A 170 -24.72 0.55 7.59
CA ILE A 170 -23.95 1.78 7.83
C ILE A 170 -24.88 2.99 7.76
N PRO A 171 -25.06 3.77 8.83
CA PRO A 171 -25.91 4.96 8.81
C PRO A 171 -25.40 5.99 7.78
N PRO A 172 -26.31 6.73 7.10
CA PRO A 172 -25.95 7.72 6.08
C PRO A 172 -24.98 8.80 6.58
N PHE A 173 -25.06 9.20 7.85
CA PHE A 173 -24.13 10.21 8.41
C PHE A 173 -22.69 9.68 8.50
N VAL A 174 -22.50 8.36 8.64
CA VAL A 174 -21.17 7.73 8.66
C VAL A 174 -20.57 7.75 7.26
N LEU A 175 -21.35 7.43 6.22
CA LEU A 175 -20.90 7.53 4.82
C LEU A 175 -20.56 8.98 4.46
N ALA A 176 -21.41 9.95 4.86
CA ALA A 176 -21.11 11.37 4.70
C ALA A 176 -19.82 11.78 5.45
N GLY A 177 -19.61 11.24 6.66
CA GLY A 177 -18.38 11.41 7.42
C GLY A 177 -17.14 10.87 6.70
N PHE A 178 -17.24 9.72 6.05
CA PHE A 178 -16.16 9.19 5.20
C PHE A 178 -15.88 10.08 3.99
N GLY A 179 -16.93 10.67 3.38
CA GLY A 179 -16.77 11.65 2.29
C GLY A 179 -15.97 12.88 2.74
N VAL A 180 -16.28 13.42 3.94
CA VAL A 180 -15.50 14.52 4.51
C VAL A 180 -14.09 14.08 4.84
N ALA A 181 -13.92 12.91 5.47
CA ALA A 181 -12.61 12.35 5.82
C ALA A 181 -11.74 12.09 4.58
N ALA A 182 -12.32 11.70 3.44
CA ALA A 182 -11.60 11.49 2.19
C ALA A 182 -10.83 12.75 1.75
N ASN A 183 -11.36 13.96 2.02
CA ASN A 183 -10.68 15.22 1.73
C ASN A 183 -9.42 15.44 2.60
N PHE A 184 -9.30 14.76 3.76
CA PHE A 184 -8.13 14.82 4.62
C PHE A 184 -7.11 13.72 4.33
N LEU A 185 -7.47 12.67 3.55
CA LEU A 185 -6.55 11.57 3.24
C LEU A 185 -5.24 12.03 2.60
N PRO A 186 -5.23 12.98 1.62
CA PRO A 186 -3.99 13.50 1.07
C PRO A 186 -3.10 14.15 2.13
N ALA A 187 -3.70 14.97 3.01
CA ALA A 187 -2.96 15.64 4.09
C ALA A 187 -2.37 14.62 5.09
N MET A 188 -3.13 13.58 5.44
CA MET A 188 -2.62 12.50 6.29
C MET A 188 -1.49 11.72 5.60
N GLY A 189 -1.64 11.38 4.33
CA GLY A 189 -0.60 10.70 3.55
C GLY A 189 0.70 11.52 3.52
N PHE A 190 0.62 12.82 3.21
CA PHE A 190 1.78 13.71 3.24
C PHE A 190 2.37 13.88 4.65
N ALA A 191 1.55 13.93 5.69
CA ALA A 191 2.04 14.00 7.07
C ALA A 191 2.82 12.73 7.46
N MET A 192 2.35 11.54 7.04
CA MET A 192 3.04 10.28 7.27
C MET A 192 4.36 10.20 6.51
N LEU A 193 4.39 10.59 5.23
CA LEU A 193 5.63 10.71 4.46
C LEU A 193 6.57 11.74 5.10
N GLY A 194 6.04 12.89 5.54
CA GLY A 194 6.79 13.91 6.25
C GLY A 194 7.49 13.36 7.49
N ARG A 195 6.81 12.53 8.29
CA ARG A 195 7.42 11.89 9.48
C ARG A 195 8.61 10.99 9.16
N LEU A 196 8.65 10.39 7.96
CA LEU A 196 9.77 9.54 7.54
C LEU A 196 10.98 10.37 7.10
N VAL A 197 10.75 11.56 6.53
CA VAL A 197 11.78 12.40 5.92
C VAL A 197 12.24 13.54 6.84
N LEU A 198 11.31 14.11 7.64
CA LEU A 198 11.58 15.28 8.44
C LEU A 198 12.35 14.93 9.71
N THR A 199 13.61 15.34 9.75
CA THR A 199 14.41 15.42 10.97
C THR A 199 14.25 16.81 11.60
N LYS A 200 14.62 16.97 12.88
CA LYS A 200 14.56 18.28 13.57
C LYS A 200 15.30 19.37 12.80
N GLN A 201 16.36 19.03 12.08
CA GLN A 201 17.16 19.96 11.27
C GLN A 201 16.46 20.39 9.97
N LEU A 202 15.57 19.55 9.41
CA LEU A 202 14.84 19.81 8.17
C LEU A 202 13.51 20.55 8.37
N VAL A 203 12.98 20.57 9.59
CA VAL A 203 11.71 21.23 9.91
C VAL A 203 11.67 22.69 9.45
N PRO A 204 12.69 23.53 9.68
CA PRO A 204 12.67 24.93 9.19
C PRO A 204 12.54 25.05 7.67
N PHE A 205 13.18 24.15 6.92
CA PHE A 205 13.10 24.13 5.45
C PHE A 205 11.73 23.69 4.94
N TYR A 206 11.08 22.77 5.66
CA TYR A 206 9.69 22.40 5.38
C TYR A 206 8.75 23.61 5.51
N PHE A 207 8.85 24.35 6.62
CA PHE A 207 8.06 25.55 6.81
C PHE A 207 8.39 26.65 5.81
N LEU A 208 9.66 26.80 5.42
CA LEU A 208 10.06 27.74 4.38
C LEU A 208 9.36 27.40 3.06
N GLY A 209 9.38 26.12 2.65
CA GLY A 209 8.68 25.67 1.43
C GLY A 209 7.18 25.92 1.50
N PHE A 210 6.57 25.63 2.64
CA PHE A 210 5.16 25.90 2.87
C PHE A 210 4.81 27.40 2.74
N LEU A 211 5.60 28.27 3.33
CA LEU A 211 5.42 29.73 3.26
C LEU A 211 5.54 30.23 1.82
N LEU A 212 6.53 29.73 1.07
CA LEU A 212 6.72 30.10 -0.34
C LEU A 212 5.52 29.70 -1.20
N CYS A 213 4.99 28.48 -1.01
CA CYS A 213 3.79 28.05 -1.72
C CYS A 213 2.55 28.82 -1.31
N SER A 214 2.31 28.97 0.01
CA SER A 214 1.02 29.47 0.53
C SER A 214 0.90 30.99 0.49
N TYR A 215 2.00 31.73 0.72
CA TYR A 215 1.97 33.20 0.81
C TYR A 215 2.59 33.87 -0.41
N ALA A 216 3.67 33.31 -0.97
CA ALA A 216 4.32 33.89 -2.15
C ALA A 216 3.75 33.34 -3.49
N ASN A 217 2.79 32.40 -3.43
CA ASN A 217 2.20 31.74 -4.60
C ASN A 217 3.25 31.15 -5.57
N VAL A 218 4.39 30.73 -5.05
CA VAL A 218 5.43 30.09 -5.86
C VAL A 218 4.97 28.69 -6.21
N PRO A 219 4.96 28.30 -7.50
CA PRO A 219 4.61 26.94 -7.90
C PRO A 219 5.53 25.90 -7.20
N VAL A 220 5.00 24.71 -6.90
CA VAL A 220 5.75 23.64 -6.21
C VAL A 220 7.07 23.34 -6.93
N LEU A 221 7.08 23.36 -8.27
CA LEU A 221 8.30 23.18 -9.06
C LEU A 221 9.34 24.29 -8.76
N GLY A 222 8.91 25.54 -8.61
CA GLY A 222 9.79 26.64 -8.25
C GLY A 222 10.40 26.46 -6.87
N VAL A 223 9.60 26.03 -5.89
CA VAL A 223 10.10 25.71 -4.54
C VAL A 223 11.10 24.56 -4.56
N ALA A 224 10.84 23.53 -5.38
CA ALA A 224 11.77 22.40 -5.53
C ALA A 224 13.12 22.84 -6.14
N LEU A 225 13.10 23.72 -7.13
CA LEU A 225 14.34 24.27 -7.73
C LEU A 225 15.12 25.13 -6.72
N ILE A 226 14.44 25.97 -5.95
CA ILE A 226 15.07 26.74 -4.86
C ILE A 226 15.70 25.80 -3.83
N ALA A 227 15.00 24.75 -3.44
CA ALA A 227 15.50 23.76 -2.48
C ALA A 227 16.77 23.03 -3.01
N ILE A 228 16.80 22.71 -4.32
CA ILE A 228 17.98 22.10 -4.96
C ILE A 228 19.17 23.07 -4.91
N ILE A 229 18.95 24.35 -5.23
CA ILE A 229 20.03 25.36 -5.19
C ILE A 229 20.60 25.50 -3.76
N ILE A 230 19.72 25.60 -2.76
CA ILE A 230 20.10 25.66 -1.34
C ILE A 230 20.85 24.38 -0.94
N GLY A 231 20.39 23.22 -1.41
CA GLY A 231 21.04 21.94 -1.14
C GLY A 231 22.44 21.83 -1.74
N ILE A 232 22.61 22.27 -2.98
CA ILE A 232 23.92 22.31 -3.66
C ILE A 232 24.91 23.19 -2.88
N ASP A 233 24.46 24.37 -2.47
CA ASP A 233 25.28 25.30 -1.71
C ASP A 233 25.64 24.78 -0.33
N LYS A 234 24.63 24.30 0.42
CA LYS A 234 24.80 23.85 1.81
C LYS A 234 25.64 22.57 1.95
N PHE A 235 25.55 21.66 1.00
CA PHE A 235 26.27 20.38 1.00
C PHE A 235 27.53 20.39 0.13
N ASP A 236 27.88 21.55 -0.43
CA ASP A 236 29.01 21.71 -1.35
C ASP A 236 29.11 20.59 -2.41
N LEU A 237 27.96 20.24 -2.99
CA LEU A 237 27.85 19.12 -3.94
C LEU A 237 28.65 19.34 -5.22
N LEU A 238 29.04 20.58 -5.51
CA LEU A 238 29.87 20.95 -6.68
C LEU A 238 31.34 21.15 -6.30
N GLY A 239 31.72 21.02 -5.03
CA GLY A 239 33.09 21.20 -4.56
C GLY A 239 33.63 22.61 -4.77
N LEU A 240 32.77 23.64 -4.87
CA LEU A 240 33.10 25.02 -5.14
C LEU A 240 33.47 25.79 -3.86
N GLY A 241 33.09 25.29 -2.70
CA GLY A 241 33.44 25.80 -1.39
C GLY A 241 34.61 25.02 -0.82
N GLY A 242 35.85 25.58 -0.87
CA GLY A 242 37.09 24.91 -0.47
C GLY A 242 37.24 24.57 1.02
N ALA A 243 36.21 24.06 1.69
CA ALA A 243 36.29 23.51 3.04
C ALA A 243 35.83 22.06 2.99
N GLN A 244 36.79 21.13 3.03
CA GLN A 244 36.45 19.71 3.30
C GLN A 244 35.72 19.62 4.65
N PRO A 245 34.56 18.96 4.75
CA PRO A 245 34.02 18.57 6.03
C PRO A 245 35.03 17.58 6.62
N GLN A 246 35.72 17.99 7.69
CA GLN A 246 36.33 17.00 8.58
C GLN A 246 35.21 16.10 9.11
N LEU A 247 35.13 14.90 8.56
CA LEU A 247 34.50 13.78 9.22
C LEU A 247 35.28 13.57 10.52
N SER A 248 34.85 14.20 11.60
CA SER A 248 35.19 13.77 12.94
C SER A 248 34.62 12.36 13.09
N ALA A 249 35.49 11.38 12.96
CA ALA A 249 35.29 10.05 13.48
C ALA A 249 35.31 10.18 15.00
N GLU A 250 34.21 10.61 15.60
CA GLU A 250 33.88 10.28 16.97
C GLU A 250 33.22 8.92 16.92
N GLY A 251 34.02 7.91 17.23
CA GLY A 251 33.53 6.62 17.61
C GLY A 251 32.70 6.75 18.88
N ASP A 252 31.43 6.58 18.79
CA ASP A 252 30.64 6.11 19.91
C ASP A 252 30.69 4.58 19.91
N GLU A 253 31.70 4.08 20.65
CA GLU A 253 31.57 2.85 21.38
C GLU A 253 30.50 3.11 22.45
N ASP A 254 29.31 2.60 22.25
CA ASP A 254 28.43 2.15 23.32
C ASP A 254 27.57 1.00 22.74
N ASP A 255 28.18 -0.19 22.79
CA ASP A 255 27.46 -1.43 23.08
C ASP A 255 26.62 -1.20 24.33
N ASP A 256 25.31 -1.48 24.24
CA ASP A 256 24.58 -2.31 25.20
C ASP A 256 23.06 -2.22 24.91
N PHE A 257 22.52 -3.42 24.64
CA PHE A 257 21.11 -3.86 24.52
C PHE A 257 20.43 -3.70 23.19
#